data_a36cf4c4280e28d3e9dbfb1c6ca4d727
#
_entry.id   a36cf4c4280e28d3e9dbfb1c6ca4d727
#
_cell.length_a   1.000
_cell.length_b   1.000
_cell.length_c   1.000
_cell.angle_alpha   90.00
_cell.angle_beta   90.00
_cell.angle_gamma   90.00
#
_symmetry.space_group_name_H-M   'P 1'
#
loop_
_entity.id
_entity.type
_entity.pdbx_description
1 polymer ?
#
loop_
_entity_poly.entity_id
_entity_poly.type
_entity_poly.pdbx_seq_one_letter_code
_entity_poly.pdbx_strand_id
1 'polypeptide(L)'
;EDCRSSGWKETDNLSKIRRGILLDELPNFAHGKLYKRYLWNDLIFPAGRLVEDMYVSATVFFKAGSAYLTPVSLYRYSYENENSLMRGKNIKDFIQLKYGRFLAWREHERIADLHALSDKKVCCIQALKCAVKTFVADFNTRELPDLDYRELESYIFMHRDVSLPFLFSFQRYLIVSECTILLQLCGYVRKMAVSLQYKMRQWKFMAAR
;
A
#
# COMPACT_ATOMS: atom_id res chain seq x y z
N GLU A 1 -16.21 -19.27 9.67
CA GLU A 1 -15.47 -18.37 10.56
C GLU A 1 -16.02 -16.97 10.36
N ASP A 2 -16.58 -16.40 11.42
CA ASP A 2 -17.16 -15.08 11.40
C ASP A 2 -16.20 -14.06 10.83
N CYS A 3 -16.58 -13.40 9.74
CA CYS A 3 -15.97 -12.14 9.37
C CYS A 3 -16.03 -11.26 10.62
N ARG A 4 -14.87 -11.00 11.23
CA ARG A 4 -14.76 -10.08 12.35
C ARG A 4 -15.58 -8.86 12.00
N SER A 5 -16.58 -8.58 12.81
CA SER A 5 -17.36 -7.36 12.69
C SER A 5 -16.32 -6.24 12.66
N SER A 6 -16.10 -5.69 11.47
CA SER A 6 -15.32 -4.47 11.36
C SER A 6 -16.04 -3.52 12.30
N GLY A 7 -15.36 -2.92 13.27
CA GLY A 7 -15.98 -2.02 14.24
C GLY A 7 -16.57 -0.73 13.61
N TRP A 8 -16.93 -0.82 12.34
CA TRP A 8 -17.50 0.25 11.54
C TRP A 8 -18.99 0.36 11.83
N LYS A 9 -19.40 1.57 12.12
CA LYS A 9 -20.81 1.91 12.27
C LYS A 9 -21.38 2.29 10.91
N GLU A 10 -22.64 1.97 10.70
CA GLU A 10 -23.42 2.44 9.57
C GLU A 10 -23.32 3.96 9.43
N THR A 11 -23.10 4.44 8.21
CA THR A 11 -23.00 5.87 7.93
C THR A 11 -23.18 6.18 6.45
N ASP A 12 -23.81 7.32 6.17
CA ASP A 12 -23.91 7.97 4.86
C ASP A 12 -23.07 9.25 4.81
N ASN A 13 -22.31 9.54 5.85
CA ASN A 13 -21.43 10.71 5.89
C ASN A 13 -20.30 10.55 4.87
N LEU A 14 -20.49 11.15 3.70
CA LEU A 14 -19.57 11.05 2.57
C LEU A 14 -18.14 11.52 2.91
N SER A 15 -18.01 12.60 3.67
CA SER A 15 -16.70 13.14 4.07
C SER A 15 -15.95 12.16 4.97
N LYS A 16 -16.65 11.53 5.92
CA LYS A 16 -16.08 10.51 6.78
C LYS A 16 -15.67 9.26 6.00
N ILE A 17 -16.50 8.81 5.06
CA ILE A 17 -16.20 7.66 4.20
C ILE A 17 -14.98 7.97 3.32
N ARG A 18 -14.95 9.12 2.64
CA ARG A 18 -13.82 9.57 1.81
C ARG A 18 -12.52 9.60 2.60
N ARG A 19 -12.55 10.18 3.81
CA ARG A 19 -11.37 10.22 4.68
C ARG A 19 -10.93 8.81 5.09
N GLY A 20 -11.86 7.93 5.46
CA GLY A 20 -11.54 6.54 5.81
C GLY A 20 -10.88 5.76 4.66
N ILE A 21 -11.36 5.95 3.43
CA ILE A 21 -10.73 5.40 2.22
C ILE A 21 -9.35 6.03 1.98
N LEU A 22 -9.24 7.35 2.05
CA LEU A 22 -8.00 8.07 1.82
C LEU A 22 -6.87 7.64 2.77
N LEU A 23 -7.21 7.36 4.03
CA LEU A 23 -6.25 6.97 5.08
C LEU A 23 -6.07 5.46 5.25
N ASP A 24 -6.69 4.63 4.38
CA ASP A 24 -6.69 3.16 4.46
C ASP A 24 -7.28 2.65 5.80
N GLU A 25 -8.17 3.44 6.41
CA GLU A 25 -8.94 3.08 7.60
C GLU A 25 -10.21 2.27 7.23
N LEU A 26 -10.70 2.44 6.01
CA LEU A 26 -11.75 1.64 5.38
C LEU A 26 -11.15 0.80 4.27
N PRO A 27 -11.74 -0.37 3.94
CA PRO A 27 -11.20 -1.26 2.92
C PRO A 27 -11.12 -0.60 1.55
N ASN A 28 -9.92 -0.57 0.99
CA ASN A 28 -9.63 -0.05 -0.34
C ASN A 28 -9.80 -1.11 -1.45
N PHE A 29 -10.32 -2.30 -1.14
CA PHE A 29 -10.58 -3.34 -2.14
C PHE A 29 -11.70 -2.93 -3.10
N ALA A 30 -11.58 -3.31 -4.37
CA ALA A 30 -12.63 -3.10 -5.35
C ALA A 30 -13.87 -3.99 -5.09
N HIS A 31 -13.65 -5.19 -4.52
CA HIS A 31 -14.71 -6.13 -4.18
C HIS A 31 -15.48 -5.72 -2.90
N GLY A 32 -16.62 -6.36 -2.68
CA GLY A 32 -17.47 -6.08 -1.51
C GLY A 32 -18.16 -4.72 -1.54
N LYS A 33 -18.27 -4.09 -2.72
CA LYS A 33 -18.89 -2.79 -2.92
C LYS A 33 -19.76 -2.76 -4.16
N LEU A 34 -20.79 -1.91 -4.13
CA LEU A 34 -21.63 -1.61 -5.30
C LEU A 34 -21.32 -0.19 -5.77
N TYR A 35 -21.09 -0.05 -7.05
CA TYR A 35 -20.71 1.22 -7.65
C TYR A 35 -21.70 1.60 -8.77
N LYS A 36 -22.02 2.88 -8.87
CA LYS A 36 -22.62 3.40 -10.08
C LYS A 36 -21.60 3.37 -11.21
N ARG A 37 -22.00 2.86 -12.39
CA ARG A 37 -21.09 2.63 -13.54
C ARG A 37 -20.31 3.87 -13.95
N TYR A 38 -20.91 5.07 -13.94
CA TYR A 38 -20.28 6.31 -14.36
C TYR A 38 -19.04 6.69 -13.52
N LEU A 39 -18.93 6.17 -12.27
CA LEU A 39 -17.77 6.42 -11.41
C LEU A 39 -16.47 5.85 -11.98
N TRP A 40 -16.58 4.85 -12.85
CA TRP A 40 -15.46 4.18 -13.49
C TRP A 40 -15.09 4.75 -14.85
N ASN A 41 -15.85 5.75 -15.35
CA ASN A 41 -15.48 6.43 -16.58
C ASN A 41 -14.12 7.10 -16.41
N ASP A 42 -13.22 6.91 -17.38
CA ASP A 42 -11.87 7.47 -17.42
C ASP A 42 -10.92 6.99 -16.31
N LEU A 43 -11.31 5.94 -15.56
CA LEU A 43 -10.45 5.29 -14.59
C LEU A 43 -9.82 4.03 -15.17
N ILE A 44 -8.51 3.96 -15.11
CA ILE A 44 -7.74 2.81 -15.57
C ILE A 44 -6.99 2.22 -14.38
N PHE A 45 -7.17 0.93 -14.15
CA PHE A 45 -6.33 0.19 -13.21
C PHE A 45 -4.90 0.13 -13.75
N PRO A 46 -3.87 0.42 -12.93
CA PRO A 46 -2.49 0.35 -13.38
C PRO A 46 -2.13 -1.11 -13.74
N ALA A 47 -1.98 -1.38 -15.04
CA ALA A 47 -1.71 -2.73 -15.53
C ALA A 47 -0.38 -3.28 -14.99
N GLY A 48 -0.38 -4.56 -14.59
CA GLY A 48 0.80 -5.24 -14.09
C GLY A 48 1.27 -4.79 -12.71
N ARG A 49 0.49 -4.01 -11.98
CA ARG A 49 0.81 -3.56 -10.62
C ARG A 49 -0.03 -4.30 -9.58
N LEU A 50 0.55 -4.59 -8.44
CA LEU A 50 -0.20 -5.06 -7.26
C LEU A 50 -0.79 -3.85 -6.50
N VAL A 51 -1.88 -4.09 -5.77
CA VAL A 51 -2.58 -3.04 -4.97
C VAL A 51 -3.24 -1.97 -5.87
N GLU A 52 -3.61 -2.36 -7.08
CA GLU A 52 -4.23 -1.52 -8.10
C GLU A 52 -5.60 -1.00 -7.66
N ASP A 53 -6.31 -1.75 -6.83
CA ASP A 53 -7.60 -1.37 -6.27
C ASP A 53 -7.47 -0.22 -5.25
N MET A 54 -6.47 -0.24 -4.38
CA MET A 54 -6.16 0.89 -3.51
C MET A 54 -5.78 2.13 -4.33
N TYR A 55 -5.05 1.96 -5.44
CA TYR A 55 -4.66 3.07 -6.30
C TYR A 55 -5.87 3.84 -6.85
N VAL A 56 -6.94 3.14 -7.29
CA VAL A 56 -8.11 3.78 -7.89
C VAL A 56 -9.20 4.16 -6.88
N SER A 57 -9.23 3.53 -5.70
CA SER A 57 -10.34 3.65 -4.76
C SER A 57 -10.58 5.08 -4.29
N ALA A 58 -9.55 5.81 -3.91
CA ALA A 58 -9.70 7.19 -3.47
C ALA A 58 -10.33 8.05 -4.58
N THR A 59 -9.88 7.93 -5.83
CA THR A 59 -10.44 8.66 -6.97
C THR A 59 -11.94 8.34 -7.15
N VAL A 60 -12.34 7.07 -7.07
CA VAL A 60 -13.74 6.66 -7.17
C VAL A 60 -14.60 7.32 -6.09
N PHE A 61 -14.15 7.25 -4.84
CA PHE A 61 -14.90 7.83 -3.71
C PHE A 61 -14.95 9.37 -3.74
N PHE A 62 -13.93 10.02 -4.27
CA PHE A 62 -13.94 11.48 -4.43
C PHE A 62 -14.78 11.95 -5.63
N LYS A 63 -14.98 11.11 -6.65
CA LYS A 63 -15.97 11.34 -7.72
C LYS A 63 -17.41 11.10 -7.28
N ALA A 64 -17.66 10.23 -6.29
CA ALA A 64 -19.00 9.88 -5.86
C ALA A 64 -19.70 11.05 -5.17
N GLY A 65 -20.93 11.39 -5.59
CA GLY A 65 -21.75 12.41 -4.94
C GLY A 65 -22.39 11.93 -3.63
N SER A 66 -22.47 10.60 -3.43
CA SER A 66 -22.98 9.96 -2.20
C SER A 66 -22.33 8.59 -2.00
N ALA A 67 -22.21 8.16 -0.76
CA ALA A 67 -21.76 6.83 -0.41
C ALA A 67 -22.47 6.37 0.86
N TYR A 68 -22.64 5.07 0.99
CA TYR A 68 -23.27 4.45 2.16
C TYR A 68 -22.40 3.28 2.63
N LEU A 69 -22.06 3.26 3.89
CA LEU A 69 -21.31 2.19 4.54
C LEU A 69 -22.26 1.40 5.44
N THR A 70 -22.31 0.09 5.22
CA THR A 70 -23.09 -0.84 6.07
C THR A 70 -22.16 -1.81 6.80
N PRO A 71 -22.40 -2.11 8.08
CA PRO A 71 -21.69 -3.16 8.82
C PRO A 71 -22.14 -4.56 8.44
N VAL A 72 -23.20 -4.69 7.63
CA VAL A 72 -23.73 -6.00 7.21
C VAL A 72 -22.72 -6.69 6.30
N SER A 73 -22.34 -7.92 6.64
CA SER A 73 -21.42 -8.73 5.84
C SER A 73 -22.16 -9.29 4.62
N LEU A 74 -21.95 -8.65 3.46
CA LEU A 74 -22.57 -9.05 2.19
C LEU A 74 -21.60 -9.76 1.25
N TYR A 75 -20.32 -9.88 1.62
CA TYR A 75 -19.28 -10.47 0.80
C TYR A 75 -18.39 -11.39 1.64
N ARG A 76 -18.16 -12.60 1.14
CA ARG A 76 -17.25 -13.58 1.76
C ARG A 76 -15.97 -13.67 0.95
N TYR A 77 -14.85 -13.30 1.55
CA TYR A 77 -13.54 -13.44 0.93
C TYR A 77 -12.91 -14.78 1.32
N SER A 78 -12.48 -15.58 0.34
CA SER A 78 -11.76 -16.84 0.60
C SER A 78 -10.25 -16.58 0.69
N TYR A 79 -9.67 -16.97 1.84
CA TYR A 79 -8.22 -16.93 2.08
C TYR A 79 -7.50 -18.21 1.67
N GLU A 80 -8.22 -19.23 1.21
CA GLU A 80 -7.67 -20.58 0.95
C GLU A 80 -6.89 -20.68 -0.36
N ASN A 81 -7.01 -19.70 -1.24
CA ASN A 81 -6.32 -19.69 -2.53
C ASN A 81 -4.80 -19.58 -2.36
N GLU A 82 -4.09 -20.71 -2.53
CA GLU A 82 -2.62 -20.78 -2.45
C GLU A 82 -1.92 -19.94 -3.55
N ASN A 83 -2.62 -19.68 -4.66
CA ASN A 83 -2.13 -18.86 -5.76
C ASN A 83 -2.43 -17.36 -5.61
N SER A 84 -2.94 -16.92 -4.46
CA SER A 84 -3.19 -15.50 -4.21
C SER A 84 -1.92 -14.67 -4.34
N LEU A 85 -1.94 -13.66 -5.22
CA LEU A 85 -0.85 -12.71 -5.42
C LEU A 85 -0.47 -11.97 -4.13
N MET A 86 -1.45 -11.77 -3.23
CA MET A 86 -1.25 -11.08 -1.95
C MET A 86 -0.49 -11.90 -0.90
N ARG A 87 -0.25 -13.19 -1.14
CA ARG A 87 0.48 -14.05 -0.18
C ARG A 87 1.98 -13.80 -0.15
N GLY A 88 2.55 -13.17 -1.19
CA GLY A 88 3.97 -12.81 -1.30
C GLY A 88 4.89 -13.98 -0.91
N LYS A 89 5.46 -14.70 -1.89
CA LYS A 89 6.22 -15.93 -1.64
C LYS A 89 7.71 -15.69 -1.44
N ASN A 90 8.20 -14.57 -1.93
CA ASN A 90 9.63 -14.25 -1.99
C ASN A 90 9.88 -12.74 -1.92
N ILE A 91 11.15 -12.34 -2.02
CA ILE A 91 11.56 -10.93 -1.97
C ILE A 91 10.99 -10.11 -3.14
N LYS A 92 10.88 -10.71 -4.33
CA LYS A 92 10.31 -10.06 -5.51
C LYS A 92 8.84 -9.69 -5.28
N ASP A 93 8.03 -10.62 -4.79
CA ASP A 93 6.63 -10.38 -4.47
C ASP A 93 6.50 -9.27 -3.40
N PHE A 94 7.40 -9.27 -2.41
CA PHE A 94 7.45 -8.23 -1.39
C PHE A 94 7.74 -6.85 -2.01
N ILE A 95 8.74 -6.77 -2.90
CA ILE A 95 9.12 -5.53 -3.58
C ILE A 95 7.96 -5.02 -4.42
N GLN A 96 7.35 -5.86 -5.25
CA GLN A 96 6.20 -5.50 -6.08
C GLN A 96 5.00 -5.02 -5.24
N LEU A 97 4.70 -5.71 -4.14
CA LEU A 97 3.62 -5.31 -3.23
C LEU A 97 3.89 -3.94 -2.59
N LYS A 98 5.12 -3.69 -2.14
CA LYS A 98 5.48 -2.41 -1.50
C LYS A 98 5.55 -1.28 -2.50
N TYR A 99 6.02 -1.53 -3.71
CA TYR A 99 6.00 -0.56 -4.79
C TYR A 99 4.56 -0.21 -5.20
N GLY A 100 3.67 -1.19 -5.36
CA GLY A 100 2.26 -0.92 -5.62
C GLY A 100 1.61 -0.07 -4.52
N ARG A 101 1.91 -0.35 -3.23
CA ARG A 101 1.46 0.49 -2.12
C ARG A 101 2.06 1.89 -2.14
N PHE A 102 3.31 2.04 -2.56
CA PHE A 102 3.91 3.36 -2.74
C PHE A 102 3.13 4.18 -3.78
N LEU A 103 2.85 3.59 -4.95
CA LEU A 103 2.06 4.25 -6.00
C LEU A 103 0.66 4.62 -5.52
N ALA A 104 -0.01 3.72 -4.81
CA ALA A 104 -1.34 3.96 -4.26
C ALA A 104 -1.34 5.12 -3.24
N TRP A 105 -0.38 5.16 -2.32
CA TRP A 105 -0.26 6.26 -1.36
C TRP A 105 0.10 7.59 -2.01
N ARG A 106 0.90 7.60 -3.08
CA ARG A 106 1.15 8.81 -3.88
C ARG A 106 -0.12 9.32 -4.55
N GLU A 107 -0.95 8.42 -5.06
CA GLU A 107 -2.24 8.82 -5.63
C GLU A 107 -3.18 9.38 -4.56
N HIS A 108 -3.20 8.78 -3.35
CA HIS A 108 -3.94 9.33 -2.21
C HIS A 108 -3.41 10.71 -1.79
N GLU A 109 -2.09 10.90 -1.78
CA GLU A 109 -1.46 12.21 -1.54
C GLU A 109 -1.90 13.24 -2.59
N ARG A 110 -1.88 12.87 -3.88
CA ARG A 110 -2.33 13.74 -4.98
C ARG A 110 -3.80 14.14 -4.84
N ILE A 111 -4.66 13.21 -4.45
CA ILE A 111 -6.08 13.49 -4.21
C ILE A 111 -6.25 14.40 -3.01
N ALA A 112 -5.52 14.16 -1.92
CA ALA A 112 -5.56 15.01 -0.74
C ALA A 112 -5.11 16.44 -1.06
N ASP A 113 -4.10 16.59 -1.92
CA ASP A 113 -3.62 17.90 -2.39
C ASP A 113 -4.66 18.60 -3.26
N LEU A 114 -5.22 17.90 -4.25
CA LEU A 114 -6.26 18.42 -5.16
C LEU A 114 -7.48 18.96 -4.40
N HIS A 115 -7.82 18.34 -3.29
CA HIS A 115 -8.96 18.73 -2.45
C HIS A 115 -8.56 19.57 -1.22
N ALA A 116 -7.31 20.03 -1.15
CA ALA A 116 -6.75 20.86 -0.05
C ALA A 116 -6.98 20.25 1.35
N LEU A 117 -6.84 18.92 1.47
CA LEU A 117 -7.06 18.20 2.72
C LEU A 117 -5.83 18.24 3.62
N SER A 118 -6.05 18.42 4.92
CA SER A 118 -4.98 18.34 5.94
C SER A 118 -4.30 16.96 6.02
N ASP A 119 -5.00 15.92 5.60
CA ASP A 119 -4.54 14.53 5.58
C ASP A 119 -3.43 14.25 4.53
N LYS A 120 -3.13 15.20 3.61
CA LYS A 120 -2.02 15.11 2.64
C LYS A 120 -0.71 14.67 3.29
N LYS A 121 -0.36 15.28 4.44
CA LYS A 121 0.87 14.93 5.17
C LYS A 121 0.90 13.46 5.61
N VAL A 122 -0.23 12.91 6.02
CA VAL A 122 -0.33 11.50 6.41
C VAL A 122 -0.08 10.60 5.20
N CYS A 123 -0.73 10.89 4.06
CA CYS A 123 -0.54 10.14 2.81
C CYS A 123 0.93 10.18 2.35
N CYS A 124 1.56 11.37 2.36
CA CYS A 124 2.97 11.56 2.05
C CYS A 124 3.89 10.70 2.95
N ILE A 125 3.67 10.69 4.27
CA ILE A 125 4.45 9.86 5.21
C ILE A 125 4.30 8.37 4.88
N GLN A 126 3.11 7.90 4.55
CA GLN A 126 2.88 6.49 4.20
C GLN A 126 3.53 6.13 2.85
N ALA A 127 3.43 7.00 1.84
CA ALA A 127 4.11 6.84 0.57
C ALA A 127 5.63 6.75 0.78
N LEU A 128 6.21 7.66 1.55
CA LEU A 128 7.64 7.70 1.84
C LEU A 128 8.12 6.46 2.60
N LYS A 129 7.35 5.96 3.58
CA LYS A 129 7.65 4.68 4.26
C LYS A 129 7.66 3.50 3.28
N CYS A 130 6.71 3.46 2.34
CA CYS A 130 6.67 2.41 1.33
C CYS A 130 7.84 2.56 0.36
N ALA A 131 8.19 3.77 -0.08
CA ALA A 131 9.32 4.04 -0.95
C ALA A 131 10.64 3.59 -0.32
N VAL A 132 10.94 4.00 0.91
CA VAL A 132 12.16 3.60 1.64
C VAL A 132 12.23 2.08 1.81
N LYS A 133 11.14 1.42 2.19
CA LYS A 133 11.09 -0.06 2.31
C LYS A 133 11.38 -0.76 1.00
N THR A 134 10.78 -0.26 -0.07
CA THR A 134 10.95 -0.84 -1.41
C THR A 134 12.38 -0.65 -1.88
N PHE A 135 12.92 0.56 -1.78
CA PHE A 135 14.27 0.89 -2.18
C PHE A 135 15.30 0.00 -1.47
N VAL A 136 15.23 -0.10 -0.14
CA VAL A 136 16.16 -0.94 0.65
C VAL A 136 16.02 -2.43 0.27
N ALA A 137 14.81 -2.91 0.02
CA ALA A 137 14.60 -4.30 -0.37
C ALA A 137 15.14 -4.59 -1.77
N ASP A 138 14.98 -3.64 -2.71
CA ASP A 138 15.40 -3.80 -4.10
C ASP A 138 16.88 -3.49 -4.33
N PHE A 139 17.54 -2.80 -3.43
CA PHE A 139 18.92 -2.33 -3.58
C PHE A 139 19.90 -3.43 -4.00
N ASN A 140 19.76 -4.63 -3.43
CA ASN A 140 20.61 -5.78 -3.73
C ASN A 140 20.03 -6.72 -4.81
N THR A 141 18.76 -6.62 -5.13
CA THR A 141 18.07 -7.60 -5.99
C THR A 141 17.80 -7.07 -7.39
N ARG A 142 17.59 -5.75 -7.49
CA ARG A 142 17.29 -5.06 -8.75
C ARG A 142 16.13 -5.71 -9.51
N GLU A 143 15.04 -6.03 -8.79
CA GLU A 143 13.84 -6.62 -9.35
C GLU A 143 12.91 -5.58 -10.01
N LEU A 144 13.05 -4.31 -9.63
CA LEU A 144 12.28 -3.22 -10.24
C LEU A 144 12.92 -2.78 -11.55
N PRO A 145 12.11 -2.41 -12.55
CA PRO A 145 12.60 -1.70 -13.73
C PRO A 145 13.33 -0.39 -13.33
N ASP A 146 14.29 0.01 -14.11
CA ASP A 146 15.12 1.21 -13.83
C ASP A 146 14.27 2.49 -13.65
N LEU A 147 13.21 2.65 -14.43
CA LEU A 147 12.30 3.80 -14.31
C LEU A 147 11.60 3.82 -12.94
N ASP A 148 11.10 2.67 -12.49
CA ASP A 148 10.43 2.52 -11.20
C ASP A 148 11.41 2.77 -10.05
N TYR A 149 12.65 2.29 -10.17
CA TYR A 149 13.71 2.51 -9.19
C TYR A 149 14.07 4.00 -9.07
N ARG A 150 14.25 4.68 -10.20
CA ARG A 150 14.53 6.13 -10.24
C ARG A 150 13.35 6.96 -9.69
N GLU A 151 12.14 6.52 -9.92
CA GLU A 151 10.95 7.16 -9.36
C GLU A 151 10.96 7.12 -7.81
N LEU A 152 11.30 5.95 -7.22
CA LEU A 152 11.45 5.79 -5.77
C LEU A 152 12.54 6.72 -5.24
N GLU A 153 13.71 6.69 -5.85
CA GLU A 153 14.87 7.50 -5.46
C GLU A 153 14.52 8.98 -5.48
N SER A 154 13.98 9.46 -6.60
CA SER A 154 13.54 10.85 -6.76
C SER A 154 12.54 11.27 -5.70
N TYR A 155 11.54 10.41 -5.42
CA TYR A 155 10.53 10.70 -4.40
C TYR A 155 11.14 10.79 -2.98
N ILE A 156 12.08 9.89 -2.65
CA ILE A 156 12.79 9.89 -1.36
C ILE A 156 13.62 11.17 -1.21
N PHE A 157 14.33 11.59 -2.26
CA PHE A 157 15.11 12.83 -2.25
C PHE A 157 14.25 14.09 -2.11
N MET A 158 13.14 14.16 -2.84
CA MET A 158 12.21 15.29 -2.75
C MET A 158 11.62 15.46 -1.34
N HIS A 159 11.46 14.37 -0.60
CA HIS A 159 10.86 14.35 0.73
C HIS A 159 11.89 14.12 1.86
N ARG A 160 13.17 14.47 1.63
CA ARG A 160 14.26 14.25 2.60
C ARG A 160 14.03 14.93 3.96
N ASP A 161 13.28 16.04 4.00
CA ASP A 161 13.03 16.84 5.21
C ASP A 161 11.76 16.40 5.97
N VAL A 162 10.99 15.45 5.43
CA VAL A 162 9.78 14.95 6.09
C VAL A 162 10.15 14.10 7.30
N SER A 163 9.58 14.41 8.47
CA SER A 163 9.82 13.63 9.69
C SER A 163 9.28 12.21 9.57
N LEU A 164 10.11 11.21 9.87
CA LEU A 164 9.77 9.78 9.87
C LEU A 164 10.16 9.14 11.21
N PRO A 165 9.57 7.98 11.57
CA PRO A 165 10.07 7.16 12.68
C PRO A 165 11.54 6.79 12.50
N PHE A 166 12.29 6.65 13.59
CA PHE A 166 13.74 6.49 13.62
C PHE A 166 14.30 5.52 12.57
N LEU A 167 13.77 4.31 12.49
CA LEU A 167 14.25 3.31 11.53
C LEU A 167 14.16 3.77 10.08
N PHE A 168 13.06 4.43 9.70
CA PHE A 168 12.87 4.96 8.34
C PHE A 168 13.75 6.19 8.09
N SER A 169 13.90 7.04 9.09
CA SER A 169 14.80 8.21 9.02
C SER A 169 16.24 7.76 8.81
N PHE A 170 16.70 6.74 9.52
CA PHE A 170 18.02 6.15 9.37
C PHE A 170 18.20 5.53 7.97
N GLN A 171 17.27 4.68 7.52
CA GLN A 171 17.33 4.07 6.18
C GLN A 171 17.31 5.14 5.08
N ARG A 172 16.47 6.16 5.20
CA ARG A 172 16.44 7.29 4.27
C ARG A 172 17.78 8.05 4.26
N TYR A 173 18.35 8.31 5.43
CA TYR A 173 19.67 8.94 5.53
C TYR A 173 20.71 8.14 4.76
N LEU A 174 20.74 6.82 4.89
CA LEU A 174 21.66 5.95 4.14
C LEU A 174 21.47 6.07 2.63
N ILE A 175 20.21 6.18 2.17
CA ILE A 175 19.86 6.35 0.75
C ILE A 175 20.40 7.70 0.26
N VAL A 176 20.07 8.78 0.96
CA VAL A 176 20.44 10.15 0.57
C VAL A 176 21.93 10.39 0.64
N SER A 177 22.64 9.75 1.59
CA SER A 177 24.10 9.83 1.72
C SER A 177 24.86 8.80 0.88
N GLU A 178 24.15 8.01 0.05
CA GLU A 178 24.72 6.98 -0.81
C GLU A 178 25.62 5.97 -0.08
N CYS A 179 25.29 5.66 1.18
CA CYS A 179 26.07 4.76 2.01
C CYS A 179 25.86 3.29 1.59
N THR A 180 26.50 2.89 0.50
CA THR A 180 26.29 1.61 -0.22
C THR A 180 26.45 0.39 0.68
N ILE A 181 27.50 0.33 1.52
CA ILE A 181 27.80 -0.84 2.38
C ILE A 181 26.64 -1.08 3.37
N LEU A 182 26.20 -0.02 4.07
CA LEU A 182 25.11 -0.15 5.03
C LEU A 182 23.75 -0.40 4.36
N LEU A 183 23.52 0.14 3.16
CA LEU A 183 22.33 -0.18 2.37
C LEU A 183 22.32 -1.65 1.95
N GLN A 184 23.44 -2.21 1.53
CA GLN A 184 23.56 -3.63 1.22
C GLN A 184 23.23 -4.49 2.43
N LEU A 185 23.76 -4.17 3.61
CA LEU A 185 23.45 -4.88 4.85
C LEU A 185 21.96 -4.80 5.20
N CYS A 186 21.36 -3.61 5.10
CA CYS A 186 19.91 -3.43 5.31
C CYS A 186 19.08 -4.29 4.34
N GLY A 187 19.49 -4.36 3.07
CA GLY A 187 18.85 -5.19 2.05
C GLY A 187 18.94 -6.69 2.37
N TYR A 188 20.09 -7.19 2.80
CA TYR A 188 20.27 -8.59 3.22
C TYR A 188 19.39 -8.92 4.43
N VAL A 189 19.39 -8.08 5.47
CA VAL A 189 18.52 -8.26 6.65
C VAL A 189 17.06 -8.29 6.24
N ARG A 190 16.63 -7.42 5.33
CA ARG A 190 15.26 -7.40 4.81
C ARG A 190 14.92 -8.70 4.07
N LYS A 191 15.80 -9.18 3.19
CA LYS A 191 15.61 -10.43 2.47
C LYS A 191 15.46 -11.63 3.41
N MET A 192 16.30 -11.71 4.45
CA MET A 192 16.19 -12.76 5.48
C MET A 192 14.88 -12.67 6.25
N ALA A 193 14.47 -11.47 6.66
CA ALA A 193 13.21 -11.26 7.39
C ALA A 193 11.99 -11.68 6.57
N VAL A 194 11.95 -11.33 5.28
CA VAL A 194 10.86 -11.73 4.36
C VAL A 194 10.83 -13.26 4.21
N SER A 195 11.98 -13.89 4.03
CA SER A 195 12.07 -15.37 3.93
C SER A 195 11.60 -16.06 5.20
N LEU A 196 11.99 -15.58 6.38
CA LEU A 196 11.55 -16.12 7.66
C LEU A 196 10.04 -15.95 7.85
N GLN A 197 9.49 -14.78 7.55
CA GLN A 197 8.05 -14.54 7.64
C GLN A 197 7.26 -15.50 6.74
N TYR A 198 7.77 -15.76 5.53
CA TYR A 198 7.15 -16.71 4.62
C TYR A 198 7.16 -18.13 5.21
N LYS A 199 8.32 -18.62 5.69
CA LYS A 199 8.45 -19.94 6.33
C LYS A 199 7.53 -20.06 7.55
N MET A 200 7.44 -19.03 8.40
CA MET A 200 6.55 -19.05 9.56
C MET A 200 5.07 -19.11 9.19
N ARG A 201 4.65 -18.44 8.09
CA ARG A 201 3.28 -18.57 7.57
C ARG A 201 2.98 -19.97 7.09
N GLN A 202 3.92 -20.62 6.36
CA GLN A 202 3.78 -22.01 5.92
C GLN A 202 3.63 -22.95 7.12
N TRP A 203 4.45 -22.78 8.15
CA TRP A 203 4.38 -23.58 9.38
C TRP A 203 3.03 -23.43 10.09
N LYS A 204 2.54 -22.23 10.26
CA LYS A 204 1.22 -21.98 10.87
C LYS A 204 0.09 -22.63 10.07
N PHE A 205 0.18 -22.61 8.75
CA PHE A 205 -0.81 -23.23 7.88
C PHE A 205 -0.79 -24.75 7.98
N MET A 206 0.39 -25.38 8.05
CA MET A 206 0.52 -26.83 8.26
C MET A 206 0.07 -27.28 9.66
N ALA A 207 0.30 -26.48 10.69
CA ALA A 207 -0.12 -26.77 12.07
C ALA A 207 -1.64 -26.60 12.30
N ALA A 208 -2.35 -25.96 11.41
CA ALA A 208 -3.80 -25.70 11.48
C ALA A 208 -4.63 -26.73 10.69
N ARG A 209 -4.00 -27.70 10.02
CA ARG A 209 -4.59 -28.88 9.39
C ARG A 209 -4.49 -30.11 10.29
#